data_b118d5b3db129844df7ab07c768b7d11
#
_entry.id   b118d5b3db129844df7ab07c768b7d11
#
_cell.length_a   1.000
_cell.length_b   1.000
_cell.length_c   1.000
_cell.angle_alpha   90.00
_cell.angle_beta   90.00
_cell.angle_gamma   90.00
#
_symmetry.space_group_name_H-M   'P 1'
#
loop_
_entity.id
_entity.type
_entity.pdbx_description
1 polymer ?
#
loop_
_entity_poly.entity_id
_entity_poly.type
_entity_poly.pdbx_seq_one_letter_code
_entity_poly.pdbx_strand_id
1 'polypeptide(L)'
;MQRITKPFVQKILKKTDPQTHKGKQGHALLIGGSYGKMGSVTLASKAALHSGCGLVTAFIPECGYEIVQTAIPEVMVISDKESKHLSDIAFEIIPQAIGIGPGIGQEQLVQNALHHFLQTVKAPLVVDADALNILSEHKEWLSLLPKNTILTPHPRELERLIGHFESPEEILQKATEFSLEHEIIIVMKGAPTRIIDSENVYHNTTGNAALATAGTGDVLTGIITGLLAQGYEPIQAAILGVYLHGLTADIALPKIGTHAFTASDIIKNLGKAYLLLEK
;
A
#
# COMPACT_ATOMS: atom_id res chain seq x y z
N MET A 1 15.95 16.90 -4.76
CA MET A 1 15.01 15.91 -5.33
C MET A 1 15.79 14.86 -6.11
N GLN A 2 15.65 13.57 -5.77
CA GLN A 2 16.37 12.46 -6.39
C GLN A 2 15.47 11.67 -7.34
N ARG A 3 15.94 11.36 -8.57
CA ARG A 3 15.17 10.55 -9.53
C ARG A 3 15.31 9.06 -9.25
N ILE A 4 14.20 8.35 -9.18
CA ILE A 4 14.16 6.89 -9.07
C ILE A 4 14.31 6.32 -10.47
N THR A 5 15.50 5.79 -10.77
CA THR A 5 15.84 5.17 -12.07
C THR A 5 16.06 3.67 -11.91
N LYS A 6 16.09 2.92 -13.03
CA LYS A 6 16.38 1.49 -12.99
C LYS A 6 17.68 1.16 -12.23
N PRO A 7 18.83 1.82 -12.48
CA PRO A 7 20.05 1.54 -11.73
C PRO A 7 19.94 1.87 -10.23
N PHE A 8 19.10 2.86 -9.86
CA PHE A 8 18.84 3.18 -8.47
C PHE A 8 18.08 2.04 -7.77
N VAL A 9 17.02 1.55 -8.41
CA VAL A 9 16.17 0.49 -7.85
C VAL A 9 16.88 -0.87 -7.83
N GLN A 10 17.75 -1.14 -8.82
CA GLN A 10 18.58 -2.36 -8.84
C GLN A 10 19.50 -2.50 -7.61
N LYS A 11 19.94 -1.38 -7.02
CA LYS A 11 20.74 -1.39 -5.78
C LYS A 11 19.91 -1.73 -4.54
N ILE A 12 18.60 -1.46 -4.58
CA ILE A 12 17.66 -1.75 -3.50
C ILE A 12 17.17 -3.19 -3.59
N LEU A 13 16.99 -3.71 -4.80
CA LEU A 13 16.41 -5.03 -5.05
C LEU A 13 17.27 -6.13 -4.40
N LYS A 14 16.67 -6.86 -3.46
CA LYS A 14 17.30 -8.01 -2.81
C LYS A 14 17.31 -9.19 -3.78
N LYS A 15 18.43 -9.88 -3.87
CA LYS A 15 18.52 -11.16 -4.59
C LYS A 15 17.79 -12.24 -3.80
N THR A 16 17.00 -13.03 -4.51
CA THR A 16 16.33 -14.19 -3.90
C THR A 16 17.35 -15.25 -3.52
N ASP A 17 17.35 -15.65 -2.24
CA ASP A 17 18.15 -16.78 -1.76
C ASP A 17 17.55 -18.08 -2.35
N PRO A 18 18.32 -18.90 -3.09
CA PRO A 18 17.82 -20.19 -3.60
C PRO A 18 17.34 -21.17 -2.53
N GLN A 19 17.76 -20.97 -1.28
CA GLN A 19 17.35 -21.79 -0.14
C GLN A 19 16.26 -21.14 0.71
N THR A 20 15.60 -20.10 0.17
CA THR A 20 14.53 -19.41 0.88
C THR A 20 13.29 -20.29 1.05
N HIS A 21 12.46 -19.97 2.02
CA HIS A 21 11.17 -20.59 2.27
C HIS A 21 10.14 -19.53 2.65
N LYS A 22 8.83 -19.86 2.58
CA LYS A 22 7.74 -18.91 2.81
C LYS A 22 7.87 -18.09 4.10
N GLY A 23 8.37 -18.66 5.19
CA GLY A 23 8.56 -17.93 6.46
C GLY A 23 9.67 -16.88 6.41
N LYS A 24 10.73 -17.09 5.61
CA LYS A 24 11.80 -16.10 5.39
C LYS A 24 11.36 -14.97 4.47
N GLN A 25 10.39 -15.21 3.60
CA GLN A 25 9.83 -14.20 2.69
C GLN A 25 8.77 -13.31 3.37
N GLY A 26 8.57 -13.46 4.67
CA GLY A 26 7.72 -12.63 5.50
C GLY A 26 6.23 -12.95 5.40
N HIS A 27 5.47 -12.36 6.33
CA HIS A 27 4.02 -12.48 6.44
C HIS A 27 3.40 -11.08 6.44
N ALA A 28 2.65 -10.75 5.41
CA ALA A 28 1.88 -9.51 5.31
C ALA A 28 0.45 -9.72 5.80
N LEU A 29 -0.07 -8.76 6.57
CA LEU A 29 -1.49 -8.68 6.93
C LEU A 29 -2.12 -7.50 6.18
N LEU A 30 -3.18 -7.75 5.41
CA LEU A 30 -3.97 -6.73 4.74
C LEU A 30 -5.30 -6.59 5.47
N ILE A 31 -5.57 -5.42 6.04
CA ILE A 31 -6.81 -5.08 6.75
C ILE A 31 -7.65 -4.20 5.84
N GLY A 32 -8.80 -4.72 5.40
CA GLY A 32 -9.58 -3.99 4.41
C GLY A 32 -10.92 -4.63 4.08
N GLY A 33 -11.60 -4.03 3.14
CA GLY A 33 -12.89 -4.49 2.65
C GLY A 33 -14.06 -4.13 3.54
N SER A 34 -15.21 -3.98 2.90
CA SER A 34 -16.54 -3.88 3.51
C SER A 34 -17.57 -4.40 2.51
N TYR A 35 -18.82 -4.53 2.91
CA TYR A 35 -19.88 -4.96 2.02
C TYR A 35 -19.95 -4.05 0.77
N GLY A 36 -19.78 -4.65 -0.40
CA GLY A 36 -19.70 -3.93 -1.69
C GLY A 36 -18.29 -3.44 -2.08
N LYS A 37 -17.27 -3.51 -1.18
CA LYS A 37 -15.90 -3.04 -1.43
C LYS A 37 -14.83 -4.13 -1.19
N MET A 38 -15.20 -5.41 -1.16
CA MET A 38 -14.26 -6.51 -0.96
C MET A 38 -13.18 -6.62 -2.04
N GLY A 39 -13.43 -6.07 -3.23
CA GLY A 39 -12.47 -6.03 -4.33
C GLY A 39 -11.16 -5.32 -3.95
N SER A 40 -11.22 -4.28 -3.13
CA SER A 40 -10.05 -3.49 -2.72
C SER A 40 -9.03 -4.32 -1.94
N VAL A 41 -9.46 -4.98 -0.86
CA VAL A 41 -8.58 -5.85 -0.06
C VAL A 41 -8.14 -7.09 -0.84
N THR A 42 -9.00 -7.60 -1.73
CA THR A 42 -8.68 -8.72 -2.63
C THR A 42 -7.52 -8.36 -3.57
N LEU A 43 -7.58 -7.19 -4.21
CA LEU A 43 -6.50 -6.68 -5.05
C LEU A 43 -5.21 -6.45 -4.26
N ALA A 44 -5.30 -5.81 -3.09
CA ALA A 44 -4.15 -5.56 -2.23
C ALA A 44 -3.48 -6.87 -1.78
N SER A 45 -4.26 -7.85 -1.31
CA SER A 45 -3.74 -9.15 -0.87
C SER A 45 -3.07 -9.93 -2.00
N LYS A 46 -3.69 -9.94 -3.19
CA LYS A 46 -3.11 -10.57 -4.37
C LYS A 46 -1.80 -9.88 -4.80
N ALA A 47 -1.76 -8.55 -4.74
CA ALA A 47 -0.57 -7.78 -5.06
C ALA A 47 0.58 -8.05 -4.09
N ALA A 48 0.29 -8.19 -2.78
CA ALA A 48 1.28 -8.56 -1.78
C ALA A 48 1.92 -9.93 -2.06
N LEU A 49 1.13 -10.94 -2.43
CA LEU A 49 1.67 -12.24 -2.86
C LEU A 49 2.58 -12.10 -4.09
N HIS A 50 2.11 -11.38 -5.11
CA HIS A 50 2.86 -11.19 -6.35
C HIS A 50 4.09 -10.27 -6.21
N SER A 51 4.22 -9.55 -5.08
CA SER A 51 5.44 -8.80 -4.74
C SER A 51 6.56 -9.66 -4.15
N GLY A 52 6.33 -10.96 -3.96
CA GLY A 52 7.29 -11.92 -3.43
C GLY A 52 7.14 -12.22 -1.93
N CYS A 53 6.10 -11.71 -1.28
CA CYS A 53 5.78 -12.04 0.10
C CYS A 53 5.43 -13.53 0.25
N GLY A 54 5.97 -14.17 1.28
CA GLY A 54 5.84 -15.63 1.46
C GLY A 54 4.48 -16.07 2.03
N LEU A 55 3.87 -15.24 2.85
CA LEU A 55 2.56 -15.48 3.47
C LEU A 55 1.74 -14.18 3.46
N VAL A 56 0.47 -14.29 3.12
CA VAL A 56 -0.47 -13.17 3.18
C VAL A 56 -1.73 -13.60 3.92
N THR A 57 -2.17 -12.78 4.86
CA THR A 57 -3.47 -12.91 5.52
C THR A 57 -4.30 -11.65 5.22
N ALA A 58 -5.56 -11.83 4.91
CA ALA A 58 -6.53 -10.75 4.84
C ALA A 58 -7.36 -10.74 6.14
N PHE A 59 -7.43 -9.60 6.83
CA PHE A 59 -8.37 -9.35 7.91
C PHE A 59 -9.54 -8.56 7.36
N ILE A 60 -10.74 -9.14 7.40
CA ILE A 60 -11.90 -8.67 6.67
C ILE A 60 -13.19 -8.85 7.46
N PRO A 61 -14.29 -8.13 7.15
CA PRO A 61 -15.61 -8.47 7.68
C PRO A 61 -16.07 -9.84 7.15
N GLU A 62 -16.97 -10.50 7.88
CA GLU A 62 -17.44 -11.87 7.59
C GLU A 62 -17.94 -12.04 6.15
N CYS A 63 -18.63 -11.04 5.58
CA CYS A 63 -19.13 -11.10 4.19
C CYS A 63 -18.05 -11.32 3.13
N GLY A 64 -16.80 -11.09 3.47
CA GLY A 64 -15.66 -11.23 2.56
C GLY A 64 -15.02 -12.62 2.51
N TYR A 65 -15.35 -13.50 3.45
CA TYR A 65 -14.68 -14.79 3.60
C TYR A 65 -14.69 -15.62 2.29
N GLU A 66 -15.86 -15.94 1.78
CA GLU A 66 -15.99 -16.74 0.55
C GLU A 66 -15.41 -16.00 -0.66
N ILE A 67 -15.55 -14.67 -0.71
CA ILE A 67 -15.05 -13.85 -1.82
C ILE A 67 -13.53 -13.96 -1.94
N VAL A 68 -12.81 -13.74 -0.83
CA VAL A 68 -11.34 -13.79 -0.83
C VAL A 68 -10.84 -15.20 -1.07
N GLN A 69 -11.38 -16.20 -0.38
CA GLN A 69 -10.99 -17.61 -0.53
C GLN A 69 -11.25 -18.16 -1.94
N THR A 70 -12.28 -17.67 -2.62
CA THR A 70 -12.58 -18.05 -4.01
C THR A 70 -11.65 -17.33 -4.99
N ALA A 71 -11.39 -16.04 -4.76
CA ALA A 71 -10.61 -15.22 -5.69
C ALA A 71 -9.10 -15.48 -5.59
N ILE A 72 -8.61 -15.81 -4.37
CA ILE A 72 -7.17 -15.98 -4.08
C ILE A 72 -7.02 -17.09 -3.02
N PRO A 73 -7.04 -18.38 -3.42
CA PRO A 73 -6.96 -19.48 -2.46
C PRO A 73 -5.63 -19.53 -1.67
N GLU A 74 -4.60 -18.85 -2.13
CA GLU A 74 -3.30 -18.75 -1.43
C GLU A 74 -3.31 -17.78 -0.25
N VAL A 75 -4.32 -16.91 -0.12
CA VAL A 75 -4.46 -15.93 0.98
C VAL A 75 -5.24 -16.55 2.11
N MET A 76 -4.67 -16.51 3.31
CA MET A 76 -5.38 -16.86 4.54
C MET A 76 -6.35 -15.73 4.91
N VAL A 77 -7.43 -16.09 5.61
CA VAL A 77 -8.45 -15.12 6.03
C VAL A 77 -8.65 -15.19 7.53
N ILE A 78 -8.69 -14.03 8.15
CA ILE A 78 -9.23 -13.82 9.51
C ILE A 78 -10.47 -12.92 9.35
N SER A 79 -11.61 -13.41 9.78
CA SER A 79 -12.86 -12.64 9.72
C SER A 79 -13.13 -11.92 11.03
N ASP A 80 -13.54 -10.66 10.93
CA ASP A 80 -14.25 -9.99 12.02
C ASP A 80 -15.59 -10.71 12.29
N LYS A 81 -16.13 -10.54 13.48
CA LYS A 81 -17.46 -11.04 13.87
C LYS A 81 -18.61 -10.29 13.19
N GLU A 82 -18.38 -9.04 12.75
CA GLU A 82 -19.37 -8.24 12.05
C GLU A 82 -19.43 -8.58 10.56
N SER A 83 -20.66 -8.64 10.04
CA SER A 83 -20.87 -9.13 8.69
C SER A 83 -20.45 -8.13 7.60
N LYS A 84 -20.72 -6.84 7.78
CA LYS A 84 -20.60 -5.85 6.69
C LYS A 84 -19.39 -4.92 6.79
N HIS A 85 -18.94 -4.66 8.02
CA HIS A 85 -17.90 -3.68 8.33
C HIS A 85 -16.94 -4.25 9.37
N LEU A 86 -15.76 -3.67 9.49
CA LEU A 86 -14.86 -3.98 10.58
C LEU A 86 -15.37 -3.35 11.88
N SER A 87 -15.46 -4.12 12.96
CA SER A 87 -15.90 -3.68 14.27
C SER A 87 -14.82 -3.76 15.33
N ASP A 88 -13.87 -4.67 15.14
CA ASP A 88 -12.73 -4.87 16.04
C ASP A 88 -11.57 -5.48 15.24
N ILE A 89 -10.39 -4.90 15.34
CA ILE A 89 -9.22 -5.38 14.61
C ILE A 89 -8.31 -6.14 15.58
N ALA A 90 -8.69 -7.40 15.83
CA ALA A 90 -7.99 -8.29 16.75
C ALA A 90 -7.53 -9.57 16.04
N PHE A 91 -6.27 -9.96 16.21
CA PHE A 91 -5.68 -11.15 15.61
C PHE A 91 -4.52 -11.67 16.45
N GLU A 92 -4.29 -12.99 16.41
CA GLU A 92 -3.21 -13.66 17.17
C GLU A 92 -1.91 -13.82 16.39
N ILE A 93 -1.94 -13.63 15.08
CA ILE A 93 -0.74 -13.74 14.24
C ILE A 93 0.21 -12.57 14.48
N ILE A 94 1.50 -12.78 14.21
CA ILE A 94 2.55 -11.75 14.30
C ILE A 94 3.03 -11.45 12.86
N PRO A 95 2.36 -10.52 12.15
CA PRO A 95 2.77 -10.14 10.80
C PRO A 95 4.04 -9.29 10.85
N GLN A 96 4.90 -9.41 9.83
CA GLN A 96 6.08 -8.58 9.65
C GLN A 96 5.73 -7.19 9.09
N ALA A 97 4.59 -7.04 8.44
CA ALA A 97 4.06 -5.74 7.99
C ALA A 97 2.53 -5.79 7.87
N ILE A 98 1.92 -4.63 8.01
CA ILE A 98 0.47 -4.47 7.93
C ILE A 98 0.13 -3.38 6.90
N GLY A 99 -0.82 -3.65 6.02
CA GLY A 99 -1.47 -2.66 5.16
C GLY A 99 -2.92 -2.50 5.58
N ILE A 100 -3.39 -1.27 5.78
CA ILE A 100 -4.75 -0.98 6.23
C ILE A 100 -5.38 0.14 5.41
N GLY A 101 -6.69 0.02 5.16
CA GLY A 101 -7.47 1.10 4.58
C GLY A 101 -8.24 0.77 3.32
N PRO A 102 -7.74 -0.08 2.40
CA PRO A 102 -8.46 -0.39 1.16
C PRO A 102 -9.89 -0.87 1.43
N GLY A 103 -10.87 0.01 1.17
CA GLY A 103 -12.29 -0.32 1.23
C GLY A 103 -12.88 -0.62 2.61
N ILE A 104 -12.26 -0.16 3.71
CA ILE A 104 -12.78 -0.42 5.07
C ILE A 104 -14.09 0.32 5.39
N GLY A 105 -14.40 1.41 4.66
CA GLY A 105 -15.49 2.31 5.01
C GLY A 105 -15.07 3.37 6.03
N GLN A 106 -16.01 4.26 6.37
CA GLN A 106 -15.78 5.39 7.28
C GLN A 106 -16.87 5.48 8.37
N GLU A 107 -17.63 4.41 8.55
CA GLU A 107 -18.66 4.31 9.57
C GLU A 107 -18.04 4.42 10.97
N GLN A 108 -18.78 4.98 11.94
CA GLN A 108 -18.29 5.20 13.30
C GLN A 108 -17.70 3.92 13.94
N LEU A 109 -18.28 2.76 13.61
CA LEU A 109 -17.80 1.46 14.08
C LEU A 109 -16.37 1.19 13.58
N VAL A 110 -16.11 1.48 12.29
CA VAL A 110 -14.79 1.32 11.66
C VAL A 110 -13.80 2.32 12.25
N GLN A 111 -14.21 3.57 12.47
CA GLN A 111 -13.36 4.58 13.11
C GLN A 111 -12.91 4.13 14.49
N ASN A 112 -13.83 3.60 15.31
CA ASN A 112 -13.51 3.09 16.64
C ASN A 112 -12.53 1.90 16.57
N ALA A 113 -12.76 0.96 15.64
CA ALA A 113 -11.88 -0.20 15.44
C ALA A 113 -10.47 0.24 15.00
N LEU A 114 -10.38 1.20 14.05
CA LEU A 114 -9.11 1.77 13.62
C LEU A 114 -8.38 2.46 14.78
N HIS A 115 -9.08 3.27 15.59
CA HIS A 115 -8.48 3.95 16.74
C HIS A 115 -7.86 2.96 17.73
N HIS A 116 -8.62 1.92 18.14
CA HIS A 116 -8.10 0.87 19.04
C HIS A 116 -6.89 0.15 18.44
N PHE A 117 -6.94 -0.18 17.15
CA PHE A 117 -5.82 -0.80 16.45
C PHE A 117 -4.57 0.08 16.47
N LEU A 118 -4.69 1.37 16.18
CA LEU A 118 -3.56 2.32 16.17
C LEU A 118 -2.89 2.46 17.54
N GLN A 119 -3.63 2.31 18.63
CA GLN A 119 -3.07 2.34 20.01
C GLN A 119 -2.15 1.15 20.31
N THR A 120 -2.25 0.06 19.58
CA THR A 120 -1.57 -1.20 19.89
C THR A 120 -0.59 -1.68 18.82
N VAL A 121 -0.74 -1.20 17.60
CA VAL A 121 0.10 -1.64 16.46
C VAL A 121 1.56 -1.23 16.65
N LYS A 122 2.48 -2.19 16.41
CA LYS A 122 3.95 -1.97 16.45
C LYS A 122 4.64 -2.40 15.16
N ALA A 123 3.96 -3.19 14.34
CA ALA A 123 4.51 -3.66 13.07
C ALA A 123 4.63 -2.49 12.07
N PRO A 124 5.58 -2.56 11.11
CA PRO A 124 5.64 -1.64 9.98
C PRO A 124 4.27 -1.52 9.30
N LEU A 125 3.83 -0.29 9.04
CA LEU A 125 2.46 0.00 8.65
C LEU A 125 2.40 0.77 7.32
N VAL A 126 1.45 0.37 6.46
CA VAL A 126 1.01 1.13 5.27
C VAL A 126 -0.44 1.54 5.48
N VAL A 127 -0.73 2.82 5.32
CA VAL A 127 -2.09 3.37 5.47
C VAL A 127 -2.53 4.00 4.15
N ASP A 128 -3.69 3.61 3.67
CA ASP A 128 -4.25 4.08 2.39
C ASP A 128 -5.76 4.33 2.47
N ALA A 129 -6.30 5.00 1.47
CA ALA A 129 -7.73 5.07 1.18
C ALA A 129 -8.61 5.52 2.37
N ASP A 130 -9.62 4.71 2.73
CA ASP A 130 -10.58 5.09 3.78
C ASP A 130 -9.89 5.32 5.14
N ALA A 131 -8.78 4.63 5.47
CA ALA A 131 -8.03 4.88 6.69
C ALA A 131 -7.35 6.26 6.69
N LEU A 132 -6.86 6.75 5.53
CA LEU A 132 -6.34 8.11 5.41
C LEU A 132 -7.45 9.16 5.58
N ASN A 133 -8.65 8.89 5.05
CA ASN A 133 -9.79 9.77 5.24
C ASN A 133 -10.16 9.88 6.72
N ILE A 134 -10.22 8.76 7.45
CA ILE A 134 -10.48 8.75 8.90
C ILE A 134 -9.37 9.52 9.65
N LEU A 135 -8.10 9.30 9.35
CA LEU A 135 -6.99 10.04 9.97
C LEU A 135 -7.07 11.54 9.69
N SER A 136 -7.60 11.96 8.54
CA SER A 136 -7.75 13.39 8.23
C SER A 136 -8.83 14.08 9.06
N GLU A 137 -9.82 13.32 9.55
CA GLU A 137 -10.88 13.77 10.47
C GLU A 137 -10.43 13.74 11.94
N HIS A 138 -9.44 12.88 12.27
CA HIS A 138 -8.91 12.64 13.62
C HIS A 138 -7.38 12.82 13.63
N LYS A 139 -6.91 14.02 13.36
CA LYS A 139 -5.47 14.32 13.20
C LYS A 139 -4.65 14.01 14.45
N GLU A 140 -5.24 14.04 15.62
CA GLU A 140 -4.61 13.64 16.89
C GLU A 140 -4.16 12.17 16.90
N TRP A 141 -4.79 11.30 16.10
CA TRP A 141 -4.38 9.89 15.98
C TRP A 141 -3.09 9.69 15.16
N LEU A 142 -2.63 10.71 14.44
CA LEU A 142 -1.33 10.65 13.74
C LEU A 142 -0.17 10.37 14.70
N SER A 143 -0.28 10.82 15.94
CA SER A 143 0.70 10.54 17.01
C SER A 143 0.74 9.06 17.45
N LEU A 144 -0.26 8.26 17.08
CA LEU A 144 -0.32 6.82 17.37
C LEU A 144 0.37 5.97 16.28
N LEU A 145 0.69 6.56 15.14
CA LEU A 145 1.35 5.84 14.04
C LEU A 145 2.75 5.40 14.44
N PRO A 146 3.15 4.15 14.15
CA PRO A 146 4.55 3.76 14.25
C PRO A 146 5.46 4.65 13.39
N LYS A 147 6.67 4.90 13.85
CA LYS A 147 7.67 5.62 13.05
C LYS A 147 7.88 4.93 11.69
N ASN A 148 8.12 5.74 10.67
CA ASN A 148 8.29 5.30 9.29
C ASN A 148 7.04 4.62 8.69
N THR A 149 5.85 4.83 9.27
CA THR A 149 4.58 4.45 8.62
C THR A 149 4.51 5.07 7.23
N ILE A 150 4.11 4.29 6.24
CA ILE A 150 3.97 4.74 4.86
C ILE A 150 2.52 5.13 4.60
N LEU A 151 2.28 6.40 4.32
CA LEU A 151 0.99 6.88 3.83
C LEU A 151 1.01 6.96 2.31
N THR A 152 -0.09 6.55 1.66
CA THR A 152 -0.18 6.54 0.19
C THR A 152 -1.31 7.43 -0.35
N PRO A 153 -1.35 8.74 0.01
CA PRO A 153 -2.45 9.60 -0.36
C PRO A 153 -2.44 9.96 -1.86
N HIS A 154 -3.63 10.01 -2.46
CA HIS A 154 -3.84 10.77 -3.69
C HIS A 154 -3.96 12.28 -3.35
N PRO A 155 -3.93 13.22 -4.33
CA PRO A 155 -3.87 14.65 -4.03
C PRO A 155 -4.97 15.17 -3.10
N ARG A 156 -6.21 14.66 -3.24
CA ARG A 156 -7.33 15.09 -2.37
C ARG A 156 -7.25 14.53 -0.95
N GLU A 157 -6.73 13.31 -0.77
CA GLU A 157 -6.47 12.73 0.55
C GLU A 157 -5.34 13.50 1.24
N LEU A 158 -4.29 13.84 0.50
CA LEU A 158 -3.19 14.64 1.04
C LEU A 158 -3.66 16.03 1.46
N GLU A 159 -4.49 16.72 0.65
CA GLU A 159 -5.05 18.03 0.99
C GLU A 159 -5.86 18.01 2.28
N ARG A 160 -6.63 16.93 2.54
CA ARG A 160 -7.35 16.77 3.81
C ARG A 160 -6.41 16.64 5.01
N LEU A 161 -5.28 15.96 4.84
CA LEU A 161 -4.29 15.76 5.89
C LEU A 161 -3.49 17.04 6.19
N ILE A 162 -2.91 17.67 5.15
CA ILE A 162 -1.96 18.77 5.30
C ILE A 162 -2.56 20.17 5.09
N GLY A 163 -3.85 20.23 4.72
CA GLY A 163 -4.55 21.48 4.41
C GLY A 163 -4.41 21.90 2.94
N HIS A 164 -5.13 22.94 2.56
CA HIS A 164 -5.17 23.47 1.20
C HIS A 164 -3.79 24.01 0.76
N PHE A 165 -3.49 23.90 -0.52
CA PHE A 165 -2.28 24.42 -1.17
C PHE A 165 -2.63 25.02 -2.54
N GLU A 166 -1.92 26.07 -2.92
CA GLU A 166 -2.18 26.82 -4.17
C GLU A 166 -1.17 26.49 -5.28
N SER A 167 -0.04 25.86 -4.94
CA SER A 167 1.03 25.56 -5.90
C SER A 167 1.66 24.19 -5.70
N PRO A 168 2.31 23.64 -6.76
CA PRO A 168 3.09 22.41 -6.65
C PRO A 168 4.26 22.49 -5.67
N GLU A 169 4.81 23.67 -5.46
CA GLU A 169 5.88 23.94 -4.52
C GLU A 169 5.36 23.91 -3.08
N GLU A 170 4.21 24.52 -2.84
CA GLU A 170 3.58 24.56 -1.53
C GLU A 170 3.14 23.19 -1.04
N ILE A 171 2.55 22.35 -1.92
CA ILE A 171 2.19 20.98 -1.54
C ILE A 171 3.44 20.19 -1.12
N LEU A 172 4.56 20.39 -1.84
CA LEU A 172 5.79 19.69 -1.55
C LEU A 172 6.38 20.12 -0.21
N GLN A 173 6.36 21.42 0.05
CA GLN A 173 6.82 21.99 1.33
C GLN A 173 5.96 21.44 2.49
N LYS A 174 4.63 21.59 2.42
CA LYS A 174 3.72 21.11 3.47
C LYS A 174 3.83 19.59 3.70
N ALA A 175 3.95 18.82 2.63
CA ALA A 175 4.12 17.37 2.74
C ALA A 175 5.48 16.99 3.37
N THR A 176 6.55 17.75 3.11
CA THR A 176 7.86 17.56 3.74
C THR A 176 7.81 17.88 5.23
N GLU A 177 7.20 19.01 5.60
CA GLU A 177 7.00 19.40 7.00
C GLU A 177 6.18 18.35 7.76
N PHE A 178 5.09 17.88 7.15
CA PHE A 178 4.22 16.86 7.73
C PHE A 178 4.93 15.50 7.90
N SER A 179 5.74 15.10 6.90
CA SER A 179 6.56 13.89 6.97
C SER A 179 7.57 13.96 8.12
N LEU A 180 8.23 15.10 8.29
CA LEU A 180 9.21 15.33 9.36
C LEU A 180 8.53 15.37 10.75
N GLU A 181 7.43 16.09 10.89
CA GLU A 181 6.70 16.26 12.16
C GLU A 181 6.21 14.93 12.72
N HIS A 182 5.67 14.05 11.84
CA HIS A 182 5.09 12.77 12.26
C HIS A 182 6.03 11.58 12.08
N GLU A 183 7.26 11.78 11.65
CA GLU A 183 8.25 10.72 11.36
C GLU A 183 7.68 9.63 10.43
N ILE A 184 7.00 10.03 9.35
CA ILE A 184 6.32 9.16 8.40
C ILE A 184 6.85 9.34 6.97
N ILE A 185 6.59 8.35 6.11
CA ILE A 185 6.90 8.39 4.69
C ILE A 185 5.62 8.65 3.91
N ILE A 186 5.64 9.60 2.98
CA ILE A 186 4.49 9.94 2.15
C ILE A 186 4.75 9.51 0.71
N VAL A 187 3.94 8.61 0.20
CA VAL A 187 3.85 8.27 -1.23
C VAL A 187 2.75 9.13 -1.85
N MET A 188 3.09 10.34 -2.26
CA MET A 188 2.16 11.26 -2.91
C MET A 188 1.84 10.77 -4.31
N LYS A 189 0.69 10.10 -4.48
CA LYS A 189 0.20 9.57 -5.75
C LYS A 189 -0.04 10.70 -6.76
N GLY A 190 0.43 10.52 -7.99
CA GLY A 190 0.29 11.52 -9.06
C GLY A 190 1.11 11.13 -10.28
N ALA A 191 1.13 12.01 -11.26
CA ALA A 191 1.94 11.87 -12.48
C ALA A 191 2.93 13.05 -12.56
N PRO A 192 4.14 12.87 -12.06
CA PRO A 192 4.73 11.67 -11.43
C PRO A 192 4.38 11.49 -9.95
N THR A 193 4.44 10.25 -9.46
CA THR A 193 4.40 9.95 -8.03
C THR A 193 5.71 10.43 -7.37
N ARG A 194 5.57 11.07 -6.19
CA ARG A 194 6.72 11.49 -5.37
C ARG A 194 6.70 10.75 -4.05
N ILE A 195 7.88 10.43 -3.54
CA ILE A 195 8.04 9.82 -2.21
C ILE A 195 8.81 10.81 -1.36
N ILE A 196 8.28 11.11 -0.19
CA ILE A 196 8.82 12.09 0.75
C ILE A 196 9.16 11.34 2.03
N ASP A 197 10.41 11.46 2.46
CA ASP A 197 10.94 10.90 3.69
C ASP A 197 11.73 11.98 4.40
N SER A 198 11.10 12.61 5.37
CA SER A 198 11.62 13.80 6.03
C SER A 198 12.03 14.86 4.99
N GLU A 199 13.31 15.25 4.93
CA GLU A 199 13.82 16.25 3.96
C GLU A 199 14.10 15.67 2.57
N ASN A 200 14.04 14.35 2.40
CA ASN A 200 14.36 13.68 1.13
C ASN A 200 13.12 13.56 0.26
N VAL A 201 13.23 13.98 -0.99
CA VAL A 201 12.18 13.87 -2.00
C VAL A 201 12.68 13.07 -3.17
N TYR A 202 11.96 11.97 -3.45
CA TYR A 202 12.23 11.07 -4.58
C TYR A 202 11.13 11.21 -5.63
N HIS A 203 11.54 11.17 -6.91
CA HIS A 203 10.67 11.36 -8.06
C HIS A 203 10.65 10.07 -8.90
N ASN A 204 9.51 9.41 -8.96
CA ASN A 204 9.35 8.20 -9.77
C ASN A 204 9.43 8.51 -11.27
N THR A 205 10.04 7.59 -12.04
CA THR A 205 10.23 7.74 -13.49
C THR A 205 9.46 6.73 -14.31
N THR A 206 8.69 5.84 -13.68
CA THR A 206 7.86 4.83 -14.34
C THR A 206 6.38 5.15 -14.18
N GLY A 207 5.56 4.55 -15.04
CA GLY A 207 4.12 4.70 -15.03
C GLY A 207 3.61 5.66 -16.10
N ASN A 208 2.37 5.48 -16.45
CA ASN A 208 1.68 6.23 -17.49
C ASN A 208 0.18 6.38 -17.16
N ALA A 209 -0.57 7.03 -18.04
CA ALA A 209 -1.99 7.34 -17.83
C ALA A 209 -2.89 6.10 -17.66
N ALA A 210 -2.46 4.90 -18.06
CA ALA A 210 -3.21 3.66 -17.84
C ALA A 210 -3.45 3.36 -16.35
N LEU A 211 -2.59 3.88 -15.45
CA LEU A 211 -2.77 3.75 -14.01
C LEU A 211 -3.95 4.55 -13.44
N ALA A 212 -4.57 5.43 -14.21
CA ALA A 212 -5.73 6.20 -13.78
C ALA A 212 -7.03 5.37 -13.86
N THR A 213 -7.05 4.20 -13.22
CA THR A 213 -8.21 3.31 -13.13
C THR A 213 -8.41 2.81 -11.70
N ALA A 214 -9.64 2.36 -11.40
CA ALA A 214 -9.99 1.90 -10.06
C ALA A 214 -9.15 0.71 -9.59
N GLY A 215 -8.80 0.67 -8.31
CA GLY A 215 -8.07 -0.42 -7.67
C GLY A 215 -6.55 -0.37 -7.84
N THR A 216 -5.99 0.54 -8.63
CA THR A 216 -4.52 0.65 -8.80
C THR A 216 -3.83 1.11 -7.53
N GLY A 217 -4.48 1.96 -6.71
CA GLY A 217 -4.02 2.33 -5.38
C GLY A 217 -3.98 1.14 -4.43
N ASP A 218 -5.05 0.33 -4.40
CA ASP A 218 -5.12 -0.88 -3.58
C ASP A 218 -3.98 -1.86 -3.91
N VAL A 219 -3.68 -2.01 -5.20
CA VAL A 219 -2.55 -2.82 -5.67
C VAL A 219 -1.22 -2.25 -5.18
N LEU A 220 -1.03 -0.92 -5.23
CA LEU A 220 0.19 -0.27 -4.73
C LEU A 220 0.37 -0.51 -3.23
N THR A 221 -0.70 -0.37 -2.45
CA THR A 221 -0.71 -0.68 -1.01
C THR A 221 -0.28 -2.12 -0.76
N GLY A 222 -0.81 -3.07 -1.51
CA GLY A 222 -0.42 -4.48 -1.42
C GLY A 222 1.05 -4.72 -1.75
N ILE A 223 1.56 -4.14 -2.84
CA ILE A 223 2.98 -4.25 -3.23
C ILE A 223 3.90 -3.73 -2.11
N ILE A 224 3.64 -2.52 -1.60
CA ILE A 224 4.47 -1.90 -0.56
C ILE A 224 4.42 -2.74 0.72
N THR A 225 3.23 -3.18 1.15
CA THR A 225 3.07 -4.03 2.34
C THR A 225 3.82 -5.35 2.18
N GLY A 226 3.73 -5.99 1.02
CA GLY A 226 4.44 -7.24 0.76
C GLY A 226 5.96 -7.07 0.73
N LEU A 227 6.48 -5.93 0.27
CA LEU A 227 7.91 -5.60 0.33
C LEU A 227 8.38 -5.34 1.77
N LEU A 228 7.60 -4.59 2.55
CA LEU A 228 7.87 -4.39 3.98
C LEU A 228 7.93 -5.74 4.72
N ALA A 229 7.00 -6.63 4.46
CA ALA A 229 6.97 -7.96 5.08
C ALA A 229 8.22 -8.79 4.76
N GLN A 230 8.84 -8.60 3.60
CA GLN A 230 10.12 -9.20 3.21
C GLN A 230 11.33 -8.53 3.87
N GLY A 231 11.12 -7.58 4.79
CA GLY A 231 12.18 -6.90 5.52
C GLY A 231 12.92 -5.83 4.72
N TYR A 232 12.32 -5.27 3.67
CA TYR A 232 12.83 -4.03 3.10
C TYR A 232 12.66 -2.88 4.09
N GLU A 233 13.64 -2.00 4.17
CA GLU A 233 13.49 -0.75 4.93
C GLU A 233 12.28 0.04 4.38
N PRO A 234 11.52 0.77 5.23
CA PRO A 234 10.28 1.43 4.80
C PRO A 234 10.44 2.32 3.57
N ILE A 235 11.49 3.14 3.52
CA ILE A 235 11.75 3.99 2.36
C ILE A 235 12.10 3.17 1.10
N GLN A 236 12.83 2.06 1.26
CA GLN A 236 13.15 1.17 0.15
C GLN A 236 11.90 0.46 -0.38
N ALA A 237 11.01 0.02 0.51
CA ALA A 237 9.74 -0.61 0.14
C ALA A 237 8.84 0.38 -0.63
N ALA A 238 8.76 1.63 -0.18
CA ALA A 238 8.02 2.68 -0.88
C ALA A 238 8.60 2.96 -2.28
N ILE A 239 9.92 3.14 -2.40
CA ILE A 239 10.62 3.43 -3.66
C ILE A 239 10.47 2.26 -4.65
N LEU A 240 10.80 1.04 -4.21
CA LEU A 240 10.72 -0.15 -5.06
C LEU A 240 9.27 -0.44 -5.46
N GLY A 241 8.33 -0.33 -4.51
CA GLY A 241 6.90 -0.57 -4.76
C GLY A 241 6.32 0.38 -5.79
N VAL A 242 6.57 1.68 -5.65
CA VAL A 242 6.12 2.70 -6.62
C VAL A 242 6.75 2.50 -7.99
N TYR A 243 8.04 2.18 -8.05
CA TYR A 243 8.74 1.93 -9.32
C TYR A 243 8.19 0.69 -10.03
N LEU A 244 8.05 -0.43 -9.34
CA LEU A 244 7.47 -1.67 -9.88
C LEU A 244 6.04 -1.45 -10.37
N HIS A 245 5.21 -0.80 -9.56
CA HIS A 245 3.83 -0.47 -9.90
C HIS A 245 3.76 0.31 -11.21
N GLY A 246 4.55 1.38 -11.36
CA GLY A 246 4.62 2.15 -12.60
C GLY A 246 5.16 1.35 -13.78
N LEU A 247 6.24 0.59 -13.57
CA LEU A 247 6.88 -0.22 -14.61
C LEU A 247 5.93 -1.26 -15.21
N THR A 248 5.02 -1.83 -14.42
CA THR A 248 4.02 -2.78 -14.92
C THR A 248 3.09 -2.16 -15.97
N ALA A 249 2.69 -0.91 -15.77
CA ALA A 249 1.87 -0.18 -16.75
C ALA A 249 2.68 0.11 -18.04
N ASP A 250 3.96 0.47 -17.92
CA ASP A 250 4.83 0.71 -19.07
C ASP A 250 5.04 -0.56 -19.89
N ILE A 251 5.17 -1.73 -19.24
CA ILE A 251 5.26 -3.05 -19.91
C ILE A 251 3.95 -3.43 -20.59
N ALA A 252 2.82 -3.13 -19.97
CA ALA A 252 1.52 -3.56 -20.47
C ALA A 252 0.99 -2.68 -21.61
N LEU A 253 1.27 -1.38 -21.58
CA LEU A 253 0.72 -0.38 -22.48
C LEU A 253 0.82 -0.75 -23.98
N PRO A 254 1.97 -1.25 -24.51
CA PRO A 254 2.08 -1.60 -25.92
C PRO A 254 1.21 -2.80 -26.34
N LYS A 255 0.70 -3.58 -25.38
CA LYS A 255 -0.05 -4.82 -25.64
C LYS A 255 -1.55 -4.67 -25.48
N ILE A 256 -1.98 -3.89 -24.48
CA ILE A 256 -3.39 -3.77 -24.10
C ILE A 256 -3.95 -2.36 -24.23
N GLY A 257 -3.08 -1.37 -24.49
CA GLY A 257 -3.48 0.03 -24.59
C GLY A 257 -3.94 0.64 -23.28
N THR A 258 -4.19 1.94 -23.30
CA THR A 258 -4.56 2.72 -22.09
C THR A 258 -5.96 2.40 -21.61
N HIS A 259 -6.92 2.21 -22.54
CA HIS A 259 -8.34 2.12 -22.19
C HIS A 259 -8.76 0.77 -21.61
N ALA A 260 -8.03 -0.30 -21.92
CA ALA A 260 -8.35 -1.66 -21.45
C ALA A 260 -7.56 -2.08 -20.21
N PHE A 261 -6.66 -1.22 -19.73
CA PHE A 261 -5.82 -1.51 -18.57
C PHE A 261 -6.61 -1.46 -17.27
N THR A 262 -6.42 -2.47 -16.44
CA THR A 262 -7.06 -2.61 -15.12
C THR A 262 -6.03 -2.84 -14.02
N ALA A 263 -6.43 -2.69 -12.76
CA ALA A 263 -5.58 -2.99 -11.61
C ALA A 263 -5.02 -4.43 -11.64
N SER A 264 -5.80 -5.39 -12.14
CA SER A 264 -5.36 -6.78 -12.30
C SER A 264 -4.19 -6.92 -13.29
N ASP A 265 -4.05 -6.02 -14.26
CA ASP A 265 -2.96 -6.07 -15.22
C ASP A 265 -1.63 -5.62 -14.61
N ILE A 266 -1.66 -4.78 -13.56
CA ILE A 266 -0.49 -4.48 -12.73
C ILE A 266 0.03 -5.80 -12.14
N ILE A 267 -0.84 -6.53 -11.43
CA ILE A 267 -0.50 -7.77 -10.74
C ILE A 267 0.06 -8.81 -11.73
N LYS A 268 -0.60 -9.00 -12.88
CA LYS A 268 -0.16 -9.93 -13.94
C LYS A 268 1.23 -9.60 -14.51
N ASN A 269 1.65 -8.33 -14.48
CA ASN A 269 2.93 -7.90 -15.05
C ASN A 269 4.03 -7.71 -13.99
N LEU A 270 3.76 -7.89 -12.68
CA LEU A 270 4.78 -7.76 -11.63
C LEU A 270 5.97 -8.70 -11.86
N GLY A 271 5.75 -9.96 -12.19
CA GLY A 271 6.84 -10.90 -12.48
C GLY A 271 7.72 -10.43 -13.65
N LYS A 272 7.14 -9.83 -14.69
CA LYS A 272 7.92 -9.27 -15.80
C LYS A 272 8.70 -8.02 -15.38
N ALA A 273 8.13 -7.19 -14.50
CA ALA A 273 8.81 -6.02 -13.97
C ALA A 273 10.05 -6.43 -13.16
N TYR A 274 9.95 -7.45 -12.31
CA TYR A 274 11.11 -8.02 -11.60
C TYR A 274 12.17 -8.54 -12.58
N LEU A 275 11.80 -9.35 -13.55
CA LEU A 275 12.74 -9.89 -14.56
C LEU A 275 13.46 -8.78 -15.34
N LEU A 276 12.84 -7.62 -15.55
CA LEU A 276 13.50 -6.48 -16.16
C LEU A 276 14.49 -5.78 -15.23
N LEU A 277 14.27 -5.83 -13.93
CA LEU A 277 15.20 -5.27 -12.93
C LEU A 277 16.39 -6.18 -12.66
N GLU A 278 16.24 -7.49 -12.80
CA GLU A 278 17.31 -8.46 -12.60
C GLU A 278 18.34 -8.51 -13.74
N LYS A 279 17.94 -7.99 -14.91
CA LYS A 279 18.81 -7.82 -16.09
C LYS A 279 19.59 -6.48 -16.05
#